data_827d00669f759c3d37322dfdcd1351f3
#
_entry.id   827d00669f759c3d37322dfdcd1351f3
#
_cell.length_a   1.000
_cell.length_b   1.000
_cell.length_c   1.000
_cell.angle_alpha   90.00
_cell.angle_beta   90.00
_cell.angle_gamma   90.00
#
_symmetry.space_group_name_H-M   'P 1'
#
loop_
_entity.id
_entity.type
_entity.pdbx_description
1 polymer ?
#
loop_
_entity_poly.entity_id
_entity_poly.type
_entity_poly.pdbx_seq_one_letter_code
_entity_poly.pdbx_strand_id
1 'polypeptide(L)'
;MKSITVISIICFIYGTMFAQTDLNSNLTNEEINELTSKLAMKLLLNDSQKSTISGLLKTYSSELQKITAGSGEIRYKDKQDLISSINSQVEALLDSKQKMKYDVLEKDWWSSVNSEESD
;
A
#
# COMPACT_ATOMS: atom_id res chain seq x y z
N MET A 1 8.75 37.60 28.57
CA MET A 1 7.42 37.03 28.86
C MET A 1 6.64 36.67 27.65
N LYS A 2 6.52 37.59 26.76
CA LYS A 2 5.73 37.33 25.55
C LYS A 2 6.35 36.29 24.66
N SER A 3 7.66 36.23 24.66
CA SER A 3 8.37 35.29 23.84
C SER A 3 8.09 33.83 24.25
N ILE A 4 7.82 33.63 25.51
CA ILE A 4 7.54 32.30 26.00
C ILE A 4 6.25 31.76 25.39
N THR A 5 5.28 32.62 25.23
CA THR A 5 4.00 32.24 24.68
C THR A 5 4.13 31.77 23.24
N VAL A 6 4.97 32.46 22.50
CA VAL A 6 5.19 32.13 21.10
C VAL A 6 5.78 30.75 20.94
N ILE A 7 6.71 30.42 21.78
CA ILE A 7 7.37 29.11 21.72
C ILE A 7 6.38 27.99 21.94
N SER A 8 5.45 28.19 22.85
CA SER A 8 4.41 27.23 23.13
C SER A 8 3.61 26.87 21.89
N ILE A 9 3.28 27.88 21.14
CA ILE A 9 2.44 27.71 19.96
C ILE A 9 3.15 26.86 18.90
N ILE A 10 4.43 27.08 18.75
CA ILE A 10 5.20 26.34 17.75
C ILE A 10 5.20 24.85 18.03
N CYS A 11 5.39 24.48 19.27
CA CYS A 11 5.41 23.07 19.66
C CYS A 11 4.07 22.41 19.36
N PHE A 12 3.03 23.15 19.55
CA PHE A 12 1.70 22.62 19.34
C PHE A 12 1.45 22.26 17.88
N ILE A 13 1.97 23.07 17.00
CA ILE A 13 1.78 22.85 15.56
C ILE A 13 2.42 21.56 15.09
N TYR A 14 3.58 21.24 15.62
CA TYR A 14 4.27 20.02 15.21
C TYR A 14 3.47 18.78 15.58
N GLY A 15 2.86 18.80 16.73
CA GLY A 15 2.06 17.66 17.13
C GLY A 15 0.91 17.41 16.20
N THR A 16 0.34 18.47 15.72
CA THR A 16 -0.80 18.35 14.81
C THR A 16 -0.44 17.68 13.50
N MET A 17 0.72 17.98 13.01
CA MET A 17 1.17 17.42 11.74
C MET A 17 1.34 15.93 11.77
N PHE A 18 1.84 15.43 12.86
CA PHE A 18 2.02 13.98 13.00
C PHE A 18 0.70 13.25 12.99
N ALA A 19 -0.28 13.83 13.64
CA ALA A 19 -1.59 13.22 13.70
C ALA A 19 -2.19 13.05 12.31
N GLN A 20 -1.96 13.99 11.44
CA GLN A 20 -2.51 13.93 10.09
C GLN A 20 -1.90 12.79 9.29
N THR A 21 -0.64 12.54 9.49
CA THR A 21 0.05 11.50 8.76
C THR A 21 -0.55 10.12 9.04
N ASP A 22 -1.01 9.93 10.24
CA ASP A 22 -1.55 8.63 10.64
C ASP A 22 -2.85 8.27 9.97
N LEU A 23 -3.53 9.24 9.41
CA LEU A 23 -4.83 9.00 8.81
C LEU A 23 -4.77 8.43 7.41
N ASN A 24 -3.60 8.39 6.83
CA ASN A 24 -3.45 7.94 5.47
C ASN A 24 -3.46 6.43 5.37
N SER A 25 -4.17 5.95 4.37
CA SER A 25 -4.21 4.53 4.06
C SER A 25 -3.10 4.12 3.11
N ASN A 26 -2.24 5.04 2.78
CA ASN A 26 -1.18 4.79 1.83
C ASN A 26 -0.10 3.89 2.36
N LEU A 27 0.35 3.00 1.49
CA LEU A 27 1.54 2.22 1.77
C LEU A 27 2.75 3.11 1.51
N THR A 28 3.73 3.06 2.38
CA THR A 28 4.98 3.78 2.17
C THR A 28 5.83 3.02 1.17
N ASN A 29 6.84 3.69 0.65
CA ASN A 29 7.78 3.02 -0.27
C ASN A 29 8.47 1.85 0.40
N GLU A 30 8.79 1.99 1.68
CA GLU A 30 9.42 0.92 2.42
C GLU A 30 8.51 -0.28 2.56
N GLU A 31 7.25 -0.04 2.87
CA GLU A 31 6.27 -1.10 3.00
C GLU A 31 6.04 -1.82 1.67
N ILE A 32 5.99 -1.06 0.58
CA ILE A 32 5.84 -1.63 -0.74
C ILE A 32 7.03 -2.52 -1.09
N ASN A 33 8.23 -2.04 -0.80
CA ASN A 33 9.44 -2.81 -1.05
C ASN A 33 9.47 -4.10 -0.24
N GLU A 34 9.04 -3.99 1.00
CA GLU A 34 9.01 -5.14 1.90
C GLU A 34 8.02 -6.19 1.42
N LEU A 35 6.82 -5.76 1.07
CA LEU A 35 5.80 -6.66 0.57
C LEU A 35 6.21 -7.32 -0.75
N THR A 36 6.80 -6.52 -1.63
CA THR A 36 7.28 -7.02 -2.91
C THR A 36 8.41 -8.04 -2.71
N SER A 37 9.34 -7.73 -1.81
CA SER A 37 10.46 -8.64 -1.53
C SER A 37 9.98 -9.95 -0.94
N LYS A 38 9.01 -9.88 -0.07
CA LYS A 38 8.43 -11.06 0.55
C LYS A 38 7.85 -11.99 -0.52
N LEU A 39 7.10 -11.41 -1.43
CA LEU A 39 6.50 -12.18 -2.51
C LEU A 39 7.58 -12.69 -3.46
N ALA A 40 8.57 -11.87 -3.75
CA ALA A 40 9.65 -12.24 -4.65
C ALA A 40 10.43 -13.46 -4.14
N MET A 41 10.65 -13.51 -2.85
CA MET A 41 11.37 -14.63 -2.25
C MET A 41 10.57 -15.93 -2.34
N LYS A 42 9.29 -15.83 -2.09
CA LYS A 42 8.43 -17.01 -2.08
C LYS A 42 8.16 -17.56 -3.48
N LEU A 43 8.05 -16.66 -4.45
CA LEU A 43 7.74 -17.04 -5.83
C LEU A 43 8.95 -17.07 -6.73
N LEU A 44 10.10 -16.67 -6.23
CA LEU A 44 11.32 -16.56 -7.03
C LEU A 44 11.13 -15.65 -8.24
N LEU A 45 10.65 -14.46 -7.97
CA LEU A 45 10.38 -13.47 -9.02
C LEU A 45 11.69 -12.92 -9.61
N ASN A 46 11.66 -12.64 -10.91
CA ASN A 46 12.79 -11.96 -11.52
C ASN A 46 12.64 -10.45 -11.31
N ASP A 47 13.65 -9.69 -11.71
CA ASP A 47 13.67 -8.24 -11.48
C ASP A 47 12.51 -7.52 -12.17
N SER A 48 12.17 -7.97 -13.35
CA SER A 48 11.06 -7.37 -14.10
C SER A 48 9.73 -7.57 -13.39
N GLN A 49 9.51 -8.79 -12.89
CA GLN A 49 8.28 -9.09 -12.15
C GLN A 49 8.22 -8.29 -10.85
N LYS A 50 9.34 -8.19 -10.13
CA LYS A 50 9.40 -7.43 -8.90
C LYS A 50 9.05 -5.97 -9.15
N SER A 51 9.63 -5.41 -10.18
CA SER A 51 9.42 -4.01 -10.51
C SER A 51 7.94 -3.74 -10.83
N THR A 52 7.34 -4.63 -11.59
CA THR A 52 5.94 -4.47 -11.97
C THR A 52 5.02 -4.61 -10.76
N ILE A 53 5.30 -5.58 -9.90
CA ILE A 53 4.49 -5.77 -8.69
C ILE A 53 4.61 -4.57 -7.76
N SER A 54 5.81 -4.02 -7.64
CA SER A 54 5.99 -2.81 -6.85
C SER A 54 5.12 -1.68 -7.39
N GLY A 55 5.07 -1.54 -8.71
CA GLY A 55 4.21 -0.55 -9.36
C GLY A 55 2.74 -0.80 -9.12
N LEU A 56 2.34 -2.08 -9.12
CA LEU A 56 0.96 -2.43 -8.85
C LEU A 56 0.54 -2.08 -7.43
N LEU A 57 1.44 -2.28 -6.47
CA LEU A 57 1.15 -1.91 -5.09
C LEU A 57 1.05 -0.39 -4.92
N LYS A 58 1.84 0.35 -5.67
CA LYS A 58 1.73 1.81 -5.66
C LYS A 58 0.38 2.25 -6.21
N THR A 59 -0.05 1.60 -7.28
CA THR A 59 -1.36 1.88 -7.87
C THR A 59 -2.47 1.53 -6.89
N TYR A 60 -2.34 0.37 -6.24
CA TYR A 60 -3.31 -0.05 -5.24
C TYR A 60 -3.46 0.99 -4.13
N SER A 61 -2.33 1.44 -3.61
CA SER A 61 -2.33 2.43 -2.54
C SER A 61 -2.99 3.74 -2.98
N SER A 62 -2.65 4.18 -4.18
CA SER A 62 -3.18 5.43 -4.72
C SER A 62 -4.69 5.35 -4.97
N GLU A 63 -5.15 4.26 -5.57
CA GLU A 63 -6.56 4.08 -5.86
C GLU A 63 -7.37 3.89 -4.59
N LEU A 64 -6.81 3.19 -3.62
CA LEU A 64 -7.48 3.01 -2.34
C LEU A 64 -7.69 4.33 -1.64
N GLN A 65 -6.72 5.21 -1.73
CA GLN A 65 -6.84 6.54 -1.15
C GLN A 65 -7.99 7.32 -1.78
N LYS A 66 -8.15 7.20 -3.08
CA LYS A 66 -9.25 7.85 -3.78
C LYS A 66 -10.60 7.32 -3.32
N ILE A 67 -10.71 6.02 -3.16
CA ILE A 67 -11.95 5.39 -2.70
C ILE A 67 -12.27 5.86 -1.29
N THR A 68 -11.29 5.85 -0.42
CA THR A 68 -11.47 6.23 0.97
C THR A 68 -11.82 7.70 1.12
N ALA A 69 -11.14 8.55 0.37
CA ALA A 69 -11.35 9.99 0.44
C ALA A 69 -12.56 10.45 -0.36
N GLY A 70 -13.04 9.63 -1.27
CA GLY A 70 -14.14 10.00 -2.12
C GLY A 70 -13.78 11.12 -3.09
N SER A 71 -12.52 11.22 -3.45
CA SER A 71 -12.03 12.29 -4.33
C SER A 71 -11.37 11.73 -5.56
N GLY A 72 -11.29 12.57 -6.59
CA GLY A 72 -10.69 12.18 -7.83
C GLY A 72 -11.59 11.25 -8.64
N GLU A 73 -11.04 10.70 -9.69
CA GLU A 73 -11.78 9.79 -10.54
C GLU A 73 -11.75 8.38 -9.93
N ILE A 74 -12.91 7.89 -9.56
CA ILE A 74 -13.02 6.59 -8.90
C ILE A 74 -13.37 5.53 -9.93
N ARG A 75 -12.46 4.58 -10.11
CA ARG A 75 -12.62 3.51 -11.11
C ARG A 75 -13.16 2.22 -10.52
N TYR A 76 -13.08 2.08 -9.22
CA TYR A 76 -13.45 0.84 -8.54
C TYR A 76 -14.56 1.12 -7.55
N LYS A 77 -15.51 0.20 -7.45
CA LYS A 77 -16.64 0.39 -6.57
C LYS A 77 -16.24 0.46 -5.10
N ASP A 78 -15.33 -0.43 -4.73
CA ASP A 78 -14.90 -0.52 -3.35
C ASP A 78 -13.54 -1.19 -3.31
N LYS A 79 -13.05 -1.40 -2.09
CA LYS A 79 -11.75 -1.99 -1.85
C LYS A 79 -11.64 -3.40 -2.44
N GLN A 80 -12.68 -4.19 -2.33
CA GLN A 80 -12.67 -5.55 -2.84
C GLN A 80 -12.54 -5.60 -4.35
N ASP A 81 -13.22 -4.68 -5.02
CA ASP A 81 -13.13 -4.57 -6.47
C ASP A 81 -11.71 -4.21 -6.89
N LEU A 82 -11.10 -3.30 -6.17
CA LEU A 82 -9.72 -2.90 -6.41
C LEU A 82 -8.76 -4.06 -6.20
N ILE A 83 -8.91 -4.78 -5.09
CA ILE A 83 -8.06 -5.93 -4.80
C ILE A 83 -8.17 -6.98 -5.89
N SER A 84 -9.37 -7.28 -6.36
CA SER A 84 -9.58 -8.23 -7.43
C SER A 84 -8.83 -7.83 -8.70
N SER A 85 -8.90 -6.57 -9.03
CA SER A 85 -8.23 -6.05 -10.22
C SER A 85 -6.71 -6.18 -10.12
N ILE A 86 -6.17 -5.75 -8.99
CA ILE A 86 -4.71 -5.82 -8.79
C ILE A 86 -4.26 -7.28 -8.75
N ASN A 87 -5.02 -8.12 -8.08
CA ASN A 87 -4.69 -9.54 -7.98
C ASN A 87 -4.63 -10.20 -9.37
N SER A 88 -5.59 -9.88 -10.22
CA SER A 88 -5.59 -10.41 -11.59
C SER A 88 -4.34 -9.98 -12.35
N GLN A 89 -3.91 -8.76 -12.14
CA GLN A 89 -2.71 -8.25 -12.81
C GLN A 89 -1.45 -8.91 -12.27
N VAL A 90 -1.43 -9.21 -10.98
CA VAL A 90 -0.31 -9.96 -10.40
C VAL A 90 -0.24 -11.35 -11.03
N GLU A 91 -1.38 -12.04 -11.08
CA GLU A 91 -1.42 -13.39 -11.64
C GLU A 91 -0.99 -13.41 -13.11
N ALA A 92 -1.31 -12.38 -13.86
CA ALA A 92 -0.95 -12.31 -15.26
C ALA A 92 0.56 -12.23 -15.49
N LEU A 93 1.31 -11.81 -14.48
CA LEU A 93 2.77 -11.72 -14.55
C LEU A 93 3.47 -13.04 -14.28
N LEU A 94 2.77 -13.98 -13.68
CA LEU A 94 3.38 -15.19 -13.16
C LEU A 94 3.33 -16.34 -14.18
N ASP A 95 4.37 -17.18 -14.14
CA ASP A 95 4.32 -18.40 -14.93
C ASP A 95 3.50 -19.44 -14.16
N SER A 96 3.29 -20.61 -14.75
CA SER A 96 2.43 -21.64 -14.16
C SER A 96 2.86 -22.03 -12.75
N LYS A 97 4.15 -22.20 -12.57
CA LYS A 97 4.69 -22.64 -11.30
C LYS A 97 4.53 -21.56 -10.24
N GLN A 98 4.86 -20.35 -10.60
CA GLN A 98 4.71 -19.21 -9.69
C GLN A 98 3.26 -19.01 -9.32
N LYS A 99 2.36 -19.17 -10.28
CA LYS A 99 0.94 -18.99 -10.05
C LYS A 99 0.41 -20.01 -9.06
N MET A 100 0.85 -21.24 -9.17
CA MET A 100 0.44 -22.27 -8.22
C MET A 100 0.88 -21.93 -6.81
N LYS A 101 2.10 -21.46 -6.66
CA LYS A 101 2.61 -21.04 -5.36
C LYS A 101 1.84 -19.83 -4.84
N TYR A 102 1.55 -18.90 -5.72
CA TYR A 102 0.82 -17.70 -5.35
C TYR A 102 -0.58 -18.04 -4.86
N ASP A 103 -1.25 -18.97 -5.51
CA ASP A 103 -2.59 -19.38 -5.11
C ASP A 103 -2.63 -19.84 -3.65
N VAL A 104 -1.56 -20.47 -3.20
CA VAL A 104 -1.48 -20.97 -1.83
C VAL A 104 -1.27 -19.84 -0.83
N LEU A 105 -0.46 -18.86 -1.17
CA LEU A 105 -0.08 -17.81 -0.23
C LEU A 105 -0.80 -16.47 -0.44
N GLU A 106 -1.59 -16.41 -1.46
CA GLU A 106 -2.28 -15.18 -1.86
C GLU A 106 -3.04 -14.50 -0.72
N LYS A 107 -3.79 -15.27 0.00
CA LYS A 107 -4.62 -14.78 1.09
C LYS A 107 -3.78 -14.14 2.20
N ASP A 108 -2.72 -14.83 2.58
CA ASP A 108 -1.85 -14.34 3.63
C ASP A 108 -1.09 -13.10 3.19
N TRP A 109 -0.68 -13.08 1.94
CA TRP A 109 0.04 -11.93 1.43
C TRP A 109 -0.87 -10.70 1.39
N TRP A 110 -2.10 -10.85 0.91
CA TRP A 110 -3.04 -9.73 0.88
C TRP A 110 -3.42 -9.28 2.28
N SER A 111 -3.44 -10.21 3.24
CA SER A 111 -3.64 -9.85 4.64
C SER A 111 -2.51 -8.96 5.13
N SER A 112 -1.29 -9.26 4.71
CA SER A 112 -0.14 -8.43 5.06
C SER A 112 -0.25 -7.04 4.44
N VAL A 113 -0.68 -6.98 3.18
CA VAL A 113 -0.87 -5.69 2.51
C VAL A 113 -1.89 -4.85 3.25
N ASN A 114 -3.02 -5.46 3.59
CA ASN A 114 -4.07 -4.74 4.30
C ASN A 114 -3.68 -4.35 5.71
N SER A 115 -2.86 -5.16 6.34
CA SER A 115 -2.38 -4.90 7.69
C SER A 115 -1.51 -3.65 7.74
N GLU A 116 -0.66 -3.50 6.73
CA GLU A 116 0.22 -2.34 6.67
C GLU A 116 -0.56 -1.05 6.50
N GLU A 117 -1.60 -1.09 5.68
CA GLU A 117 -2.38 0.12 5.44
C GLU A 117 -3.39 0.42 6.54
N SER A 118 -3.66 -0.54 7.41
CA SER A 118 -4.62 -0.36 8.50
C SER A 118 -4.10 0.57 9.58
N ASP A 119 -2.83 0.64 9.70
CA ASP A 119 -2.22 1.45 10.73
C ASP A 119 -2.07 2.89 10.28
#